data_f6e92a72515de1219bfd9e89f9ea7917
#
_entry.id   f6e92a72515de1219bfd9e89f9ea7917
#
_cell.length_a   1.000
_cell.length_b   1.000
_cell.length_c   1.000
_cell.angle_alpha   90.00
_cell.angle_beta   90.00
_cell.angle_gamma   90.00
#
_symmetry.space_group_name_H-M   'P 1'
#
loop_
_entity.id
_entity.type
_entity.pdbx_description
1 polymer ?
#
loop_
_entity_poly.entity_id
_entity_poly.type
_entity_poly.pdbx_seq_one_letter_code
_entity_poly.pdbx_strand_id
1 'polypeptide(L)'
;KTTVENQVDRVDMPEATFAATPVPNDEINRGPSPTPEPETNADVKDELKIEPILYEDFAWEKNLVEPGDYLIKIAKREYGDFRLWRHIYAWNKDEIGENPNMIYPYNFLNLQRERLKAKTAEPTYTNYTVQNGDNLWNIAGNQYGDAKSWIILLRDNEESIKANSGILNPGMTLKLRTKLDPNA
;
A
#
# COMPACT_ATOMS: atom_id res chain seq x y z
N LYS A 1 1.13 45.40 -46.18
CA LYS A 1 1.14 43.94 -46.32
C LYS A 1 2.60 43.53 -46.21
N THR A 2 3.05 43.18 -45.01
CA THR A 2 4.39 42.65 -44.81
C THR A 2 4.25 41.43 -43.93
N THR A 3 4.47 40.29 -44.55
CA THR A 3 4.52 38.98 -43.94
C THR A 3 5.85 38.88 -43.19
N VAL A 4 5.80 38.63 -41.89
CA VAL A 4 6.99 38.35 -41.11
C VAL A 4 7.04 36.82 -40.93
N GLU A 5 8.03 36.21 -41.57
CA GLU A 5 8.40 34.82 -41.46
C GLU A 5 9.23 34.65 -40.19
N ASN A 6 8.73 33.81 -39.27
CA ASN A 6 9.48 33.45 -38.05
C ASN A 6 10.41 32.28 -38.39
N GLN A 7 11.69 32.57 -38.50
CA GLN A 7 12.77 31.62 -38.62
C GLN A 7 13.10 31.05 -37.21
N VAL A 8 12.87 29.77 -37.02
CA VAL A 8 13.26 29.06 -35.79
C VAL A 8 14.68 28.55 -36.00
N ASP A 9 15.62 29.14 -35.30
CA ASP A 9 17.02 28.69 -35.23
C ASP A 9 17.09 27.28 -34.63
N ARG A 10 17.54 26.32 -35.44
CA ARG A 10 17.94 25.00 -34.98
C ARG A 10 19.32 25.12 -34.33
N VAL A 11 19.36 24.84 -33.04
CA VAL A 11 20.62 24.67 -32.30
C VAL A 11 21.17 23.28 -32.65
N ASP A 12 22.27 23.24 -33.37
CA ASP A 12 23.05 22.02 -33.63
C ASP A 12 23.67 21.54 -32.31
N MET A 13 23.28 20.35 -31.87
CA MET A 13 23.96 19.64 -30.79
C MET A 13 25.14 18.84 -31.38
N PRO A 14 26.34 18.92 -30.81
CA PRO A 14 27.49 18.13 -31.29
C PRO A 14 27.29 16.66 -30.96
N GLU A 15 27.47 15.80 -31.98
CA GLU A 15 27.56 14.34 -31.83
C GLU A 15 28.75 13.96 -30.92
N ALA A 16 28.43 13.31 -29.81
CA ALA A 16 29.45 12.73 -28.94
C ALA A 16 29.98 11.41 -29.57
N THR A 17 31.11 11.50 -30.20
CA THR A 17 31.86 10.31 -30.73
C THR A 17 32.52 9.62 -29.53
N PHE A 18 31.95 8.49 -29.09
CA PHE A 18 32.65 7.60 -28.15
C PHE A 18 33.69 6.79 -28.89
N ALA A 19 34.95 7.16 -28.76
CA ALA A 19 36.07 6.35 -29.18
C ALA A 19 36.22 5.14 -28.24
N ALA A 20 36.01 3.93 -28.77
CA ALA A 20 36.27 2.70 -28.06
C ALA A 20 37.80 2.52 -27.94
N THR A 21 38.32 2.54 -26.73
CA THR A 21 39.71 2.09 -26.44
C THR A 21 39.77 0.56 -26.47
N PRO A 22 40.69 -0.06 -27.17
CA PRO A 22 40.87 -1.49 -27.16
C PRO A 22 41.46 -1.95 -25.83
N VAL A 23 40.78 -2.89 -25.16
CA VAL A 23 41.27 -3.58 -23.97
C VAL A 23 42.27 -4.66 -24.41
N PRO A 24 43.45 -4.78 -23.78
CA PRO A 24 44.41 -5.84 -24.12
C PRO A 24 43.84 -7.21 -23.74
N ASN A 25 43.92 -8.13 -24.69
CA ASN A 25 43.59 -9.54 -24.53
C ASN A 25 44.71 -10.23 -23.77
N ASP A 26 44.58 -10.39 -22.45
CA ASP A 26 45.37 -11.35 -21.69
C ASP A 26 44.60 -12.66 -21.60
N GLU A 27 44.93 -13.59 -22.48
CA GLU A 27 44.53 -14.97 -22.39
C GLU A 27 45.10 -15.59 -21.12
N ILE A 28 44.33 -15.65 -20.06
CA ILE A 28 44.57 -16.53 -18.94
C ILE A 28 43.71 -17.77 -19.15
N ASN A 29 44.36 -18.80 -19.67
CA ASN A 29 43.90 -20.17 -19.75
C ASN A 29 43.58 -20.68 -18.34
N ARG A 30 42.31 -20.52 -17.89
CA ARG A 30 41.73 -21.21 -16.73
C ARG A 30 40.82 -22.29 -17.28
N GLY A 31 41.23 -23.54 -17.03
CA GLY A 31 40.43 -24.72 -17.34
C GLY A 31 39.00 -24.62 -16.77
N PRO A 32 38.05 -25.42 -17.25
CA PRO A 32 36.66 -25.29 -16.87
C PRO A 32 36.49 -25.47 -15.36
N SER A 33 36.11 -24.38 -14.67
CA SER A 33 35.55 -24.47 -13.32
C SER A 33 34.35 -25.40 -13.38
N PRO A 34 34.20 -26.33 -12.44
CA PRO A 34 32.98 -27.10 -12.35
C PRO A 34 31.82 -26.14 -12.18
N THR A 35 30.91 -26.17 -13.13
CA THR A 35 29.58 -25.53 -13.01
C THR A 35 28.97 -26.04 -11.72
N PRO A 36 28.61 -25.18 -10.76
CA PRO A 36 27.80 -25.65 -9.64
C PRO A 36 26.48 -26.15 -10.25
N GLU A 37 26.22 -27.43 -10.09
CA GLU A 37 24.88 -27.97 -10.32
C GLU A 37 23.89 -27.08 -9.58
N PRO A 38 22.75 -26.74 -10.21
CA PRO A 38 21.69 -26.04 -9.48
C PRO A 38 21.30 -26.96 -8.33
N GLU A 39 21.72 -26.61 -7.13
CA GLU A 39 21.12 -27.18 -5.93
C GLU A 39 19.62 -26.96 -6.07
N THR A 40 18.92 -28.05 -6.35
CA THR A 40 17.48 -28.12 -6.30
C THR A 40 17.08 -27.71 -4.90
N ASN A 41 16.69 -26.45 -4.75
CA ASN A 41 15.94 -25.94 -3.61
C ASN A 41 14.55 -26.61 -3.57
N ALA A 42 14.56 -27.92 -3.52
CA ALA A 42 13.46 -28.74 -3.08
C ALA A 42 13.65 -28.92 -1.57
N ASP A 43 13.24 -27.93 -0.78
CA ASP A 43 12.84 -28.07 0.62
C ASP A 43 12.81 -26.73 1.34
N VAL A 44 12.24 -25.71 0.70
CA VAL A 44 11.78 -24.53 1.46
C VAL A 44 10.25 -24.45 1.38
N LYS A 45 9.61 -25.58 1.56
CA LYS A 45 8.28 -25.68 2.12
C LYS A 45 8.39 -25.93 3.63
N ASP A 46 9.27 -25.22 4.29
CA ASP A 46 9.08 -24.95 5.69
C ASP A 46 7.92 -23.92 5.73
N GLU A 47 6.70 -24.41 5.73
CA GLU A 47 5.57 -23.65 6.23
C GLU A 47 5.98 -23.21 7.61
N LEU A 48 6.51 -21.98 7.70
CA LEU A 48 6.82 -21.33 8.95
C LEU A 48 5.57 -21.49 9.80
N LYS A 49 5.58 -22.46 10.71
CA LYS A 49 4.57 -22.62 11.74
C LYS A 49 4.66 -21.38 12.62
N ILE A 50 4.08 -20.30 12.15
CA ILE A 50 3.94 -19.08 12.91
C ILE A 50 2.92 -19.41 13.97
N GLU A 51 3.34 -19.41 15.22
CA GLU A 51 2.43 -19.51 16.34
C GLU A 51 1.40 -18.38 16.17
N PRO A 52 0.12 -18.67 15.87
CA PRO A 52 -0.85 -17.64 15.52
C PRO A 52 -1.24 -16.78 16.72
N ILE A 53 -0.83 -17.15 17.93
CA ILE A 53 -1.16 -16.48 19.18
C ILE A 53 0.11 -15.85 19.74
N LEU A 54 0.11 -14.50 19.82
CA LEU A 54 1.20 -13.74 20.43
C LEU A 54 1.00 -13.54 21.94
N TYR A 55 -0.25 -13.46 22.41
CA TYR A 55 -0.65 -13.26 23.80
C TYR A 55 -1.70 -14.28 24.20
N GLU A 56 -1.64 -14.82 25.40
CA GLU A 56 -2.65 -15.77 25.93
C GLU A 56 -4.02 -15.07 26.10
N ASP A 57 -4.01 -13.86 26.66
CA ASP A 57 -5.20 -13.02 26.77
C ASP A 57 -5.08 -11.81 25.86
N PHE A 58 -5.79 -11.83 24.73
CA PHE A 58 -5.72 -10.79 23.73
C PHE A 58 -7.08 -10.29 23.27
N ALA A 59 -7.06 -9.12 22.64
CA ALA A 59 -8.15 -8.60 21.84
C ALA A 59 -7.61 -8.19 20.45
N TRP A 60 -8.49 -8.21 19.48
CA TRP A 60 -8.18 -7.71 18.15
C TRP A 60 -8.34 -6.20 18.09
N GLU A 61 -7.30 -5.51 17.65
CA GLU A 61 -7.30 -4.09 17.39
C GLU A 61 -7.25 -3.85 15.88
N LYS A 62 -8.08 -2.94 15.38
CA LYS A 62 -8.03 -2.48 13.98
C LYS A 62 -6.96 -1.41 13.84
N ASN A 63 -5.94 -1.68 13.05
CA ASN A 63 -4.86 -0.75 12.74
C ASN A 63 -5.03 -0.23 11.31
N LEU A 64 -5.07 1.09 11.14
CA LEU A 64 -5.12 1.71 9.83
C LEU A 64 -3.74 1.64 9.15
N VAL A 65 -3.70 1.15 7.92
CA VAL A 65 -2.51 1.21 7.06
C VAL A 65 -2.34 2.64 6.56
N GLU A 66 -1.27 3.29 6.95
CA GLU A 66 -0.94 4.64 6.50
C GLU A 66 -0.23 4.64 5.13
N PRO A 67 -0.29 5.75 4.37
CA PRO A 67 0.51 5.89 3.15
C PRO A 67 2.00 5.67 3.42
N GLY A 68 2.62 4.71 2.69
CA GLY A 68 4.02 4.34 2.87
C GLY A 68 4.28 3.32 3.98
N ASP A 69 3.23 2.67 4.50
CA ASP A 69 3.39 1.53 5.39
C ASP A 69 3.69 0.24 4.63
N TYR A 70 4.42 -0.64 5.30
CA TYR A 70 4.64 -2.04 4.95
C TYR A 70 4.69 -2.85 6.24
N LEU A 71 4.42 -4.15 6.18
CA LEU A 71 4.23 -4.98 7.38
C LEU A 71 5.36 -4.89 8.41
N ILE A 72 6.62 -4.84 7.95
CA ILE A 72 7.79 -4.70 8.82
C ILE A 72 7.77 -3.37 9.59
N LYS A 73 7.37 -2.26 8.92
CA LYS A 73 7.27 -0.95 9.54
C LYS A 73 6.15 -0.94 10.58
N ILE A 74 5.00 -1.51 10.24
CA ILE A 74 3.87 -1.66 11.17
C ILE A 74 4.30 -2.50 12.38
N ALA A 75 4.92 -3.66 12.17
CA ALA A 75 5.38 -4.53 13.26
C ALA A 75 6.34 -3.80 14.20
N LYS A 76 7.29 -3.04 13.66
CA LYS A 76 8.22 -2.25 14.47
C LYS A 76 7.51 -1.14 15.24
N ARG A 77 6.56 -0.44 14.61
CA ARG A 77 5.80 0.65 15.23
C ARG A 77 4.92 0.13 16.37
N GLU A 78 4.22 -0.97 16.11
CA GLU A 78 3.16 -1.45 16.99
C GLU A 78 3.64 -2.39 18.10
N TYR A 79 4.72 -3.14 17.86
CA TYR A 79 5.24 -4.14 18.78
C TYR A 79 6.69 -3.89 19.23
N GLY A 80 7.39 -2.95 18.57
CA GLY A 80 8.82 -2.73 18.80
C GLY A 80 9.73 -3.79 18.14
N ASP A 81 9.18 -4.87 17.61
CA ASP A 81 9.91 -5.95 16.95
C ASP A 81 9.45 -6.14 15.50
N PHE A 82 10.36 -5.84 14.57
CA PHE A 82 10.09 -5.96 13.14
C PHE A 82 9.78 -7.40 12.71
N ARG A 83 10.29 -8.42 13.39
CA ARG A 83 10.11 -9.85 13.04
C ARG A 83 8.64 -10.27 13.13
N LEU A 84 7.84 -9.57 13.91
CA LEU A 84 6.41 -9.85 14.08
C LEU A 84 5.56 -9.51 12.85
N TRP A 85 6.16 -9.00 11.76
CA TRP A 85 5.46 -8.79 10.49
C TRP A 85 4.82 -10.08 9.95
N ARG A 86 5.42 -11.25 10.24
CA ARG A 86 4.90 -12.56 9.82
C ARG A 86 3.60 -12.90 10.54
N HIS A 87 3.49 -12.54 11.83
CA HIS A 87 2.25 -12.70 12.60
C HIS A 87 1.15 -11.80 12.04
N ILE A 88 1.48 -10.52 11.78
CA ILE A 88 0.52 -9.60 11.17
C ILE A 88 0.03 -10.15 9.84
N TYR A 89 0.94 -10.68 9.01
CA TYR A 89 0.57 -11.30 7.74
C TYR A 89 -0.35 -12.53 7.94
N ALA A 90 0.01 -13.42 8.86
CA ALA A 90 -0.76 -14.63 9.13
C ALA A 90 -2.18 -14.31 9.61
N TRP A 91 -2.34 -13.29 10.45
CA TRP A 91 -3.65 -12.86 10.95
C TRP A 91 -4.51 -12.18 9.91
N ASN A 92 -3.92 -11.66 8.84
CA ASN A 92 -4.59 -10.88 7.81
C ASN A 92 -4.41 -11.47 6.42
N LYS A 93 -4.08 -12.76 6.31
CA LYS A 93 -3.79 -13.40 5.03
C LYS A 93 -4.97 -13.30 4.06
N ASP A 94 -6.19 -13.43 4.55
CA ASP A 94 -7.41 -13.34 3.74
C ASP A 94 -7.61 -11.94 3.14
N GLU A 95 -7.20 -10.89 3.88
CA GLU A 95 -7.30 -9.49 3.43
C GLU A 95 -6.13 -9.09 2.52
N ILE A 96 -4.91 -9.58 2.82
CA ILE A 96 -3.69 -9.23 2.10
C ILE A 96 -3.51 -10.09 0.83
N GLY A 97 -3.95 -11.36 0.90
CA GLY A 97 -3.70 -12.36 -0.15
C GLY A 97 -2.32 -12.99 -0.04
N GLU A 98 -1.86 -13.58 -1.15
CA GLU A 98 -0.63 -14.40 -1.16
C GLU A 98 0.67 -13.58 -1.10
N ASN A 99 0.63 -12.29 -1.41
CA ASN A 99 1.81 -11.44 -1.43
C ASN A 99 1.84 -10.47 -0.22
N PRO A 100 2.68 -10.73 0.80
CA PRO A 100 2.75 -9.90 2.00
C PRO A 100 3.21 -8.45 1.74
N ASN A 101 3.77 -8.16 0.57
CA ASN A 101 4.19 -6.80 0.21
C ASN A 101 3.05 -5.96 -0.39
N MET A 102 1.89 -6.57 -0.63
CA MET A 102 0.75 -5.89 -1.23
C MET A 102 -0.28 -5.48 -0.17
N ILE A 103 0.09 -4.56 0.70
CA ILE A 103 -0.84 -3.86 1.57
C ILE A 103 -1.14 -2.48 1.01
N TYR A 104 -2.38 -2.04 1.15
CA TYR A 104 -2.83 -0.77 0.57
C TYR A 104 -3.17 0.24 1.67
N PRO A 105 -2.80 1.51 1.48
CA PRO A 105 -3.19 2.58 2.39
C PRO A 105 -4.71 2.60 2.61
N TYR A 106 -5.11 2.97 3.81
CA TYR A 106 -6.50 3.08 4.24
C TYR A 106 -7.27 1.75 4.36
N ASN A 107 -6.59 0.60 4.20
CA ASN A 107 -7.10 -0.68 4.69
C ASN A 107 -6.85 -0.82 6.19
N PHE A 108 -7.61 -1.69 6.83
CA PHE A 108 -7.44 -2.01 8.23
C PHE A 108 -6.86 -3.42 8.38
N LEU A 109 -5.83 -3.55 9.20
CA LEU A 109 -5.27 -4.83 9.59
C LEU A 109 -5.65 -5.15 11.02
N ASN A 110 -5.93 -6.42 11.29
CA ASN A 110 -6.16 -6.93 12.64
C ASN A 110 -4.81 -7.17 13.33
N LEU A 111 -4.61 -6.56 14.47
CA LEU A 111 -3.45 -6.75 15.31
C LEU A 111 -3.87 -7.39 16.64
N GLN A 112 -3.12 -8.38 17.12
CA GLN A 112 -3.32 -8.88 18.48
C GLN A 112 -2.71 -7.90 19.48
N ARG A 113 -3.47 -7.55 20.50
CA ARG A 113 -3.00 -6.78 21.65
C ARG A 113 -3.33 -7.50 22.93
N GLU A 114 -2.52 -7.31 23.96
CA GLU A 114 -2.96 -7.65 25.31
C GLU A 114 -4.33 -7.00 25.55
N ARG A 115 -5.29 -7.75 26.06
CA ARG A 115 -6.70 -7.28 26.17
C ARG A 115 -6.83 -5.94 26.88
N LEU A 116 -6.04 -5.70 27.92
CA LEU A 116 -6.08 -4.45 28.68
C LEU A 116 -5.47 -3.24 27.93
N LYS A 117 -4.71 -3.48 26.87
CA LYS A 117 -4.04 -2.45 26.07
C LYS A 117 -4.68 -2.22 24.73
N ALA A 118 -5.62 -3.08 24.32
CA ALA A 118 -6.28 -2.98 23.03
C ALA A 118 -7.15 -1.71 22.95
N LYS A 119 -6.94 -0.98 21.89
CA LYS A 119 -7.78 0.17 21.54
C LYS A 119 -8.91 -0.32 20.63
N THR A 120 -10.14 -0.16 21.07
CA THR A 120 -11.33 -0.62 20.36
C THR A 120 -12.34 0.53 20.19
N ALA A 121 -11.84 1.73 19.90
CA ALA A 121 -12.69 2.88 19.69
C ALA A 121 -13.54 2.69 18.41
N GLU A 122 -14.85 2.89 18.55
CA GLU A 122 -15.75 2.89 17.40
C GLU A 122 -15.64 4.23 16.66
N PRO A 123 -15.72 4.21 15.31
CA PRO A 123 -15.68 5.42 14.53
C PRO A 123 -16.92 6.30 14.80
N THR A 124 -16.69 7.58 14.96
CA THR A 124 -17.76 8.59 15.02
C THR A 124 -17.95 9.21 13.65
N TYR A 125 -19.21 9.56 13.33
CA TYR A 125 -19.59 10.01 12.00
C TYR A 125 -20.25 11.36 12.02
N THR A 126 -20.08 12.10 10.92
CA THR A 126 -20.89 13.24 10.51
C THR A 126 -21.62 12.89 9.21
N ASN A 127 -22.76 13.55 8.97
CA ASN A 127 -23.51 13.37 7.73
C ASN A 127 -23.03 14.37 6.69
N TYR A 128 -22.85 13.86 5.46
CA TYR A 128 -22.52 14.65 4.28
C TYR A 128 -23.59 14.45 3.23
N THR A 129 -24.11 15.54 2.65
CA THR A 129 -25.06 15.48 1.55
C THR A 129 -24.31 15.62 0.23
N VAL A 130 -24.39 14.59 -0.62
CA VAL A 130 -23.74 14.53 -1.93
C VAL A 130 -24.21 15.69 -2.79
N GLN A 131 -23.27 16.44 -3.37
CA GLN A 131 -23.51 17.56 -4.25
C GLN A 131 -23.46 17.12 -5.72
N ASN A 132 -23.91 17.98 -6.63
CA ASN A 132 -23.79 17.71 -8.05
C ASN A 132 -22.31 17.69 -8.48
N GLY A 133 -21.88 16.63 -9.15
CA GLY A 133 -20.49 16.42 -9.58
C GLY A 133 -19.58 15.76 -8.54
N ASP A 134 -20.11 15.42 -7.36
CA ASP A 134 -19.34 14.68 -6.37
C ASP A 134 -19.07 13.25 -6.80
N ASN A 135 -17.92 12.76 -6.34
CA ASN A 135 -17.55 11.36 -6.33
C ASN A 135 -16.76 11.07 -5.04
N LEU A 136 -16.62 9.80 -4.67
CA LEU A 136 -15.95 9.43 -3.42
C LEU A 136 -14.52 9.96 -3.32
N TRP A 137 -13.80 10.01 -4.44
CA TRP A 137 -12.44 10.53 -4.49
C TRP A 137 -12.36 12.01 -4.14
N ASN A 138 -13.23 12.84 -4.74
CA ASN A 138 -13.27 14.28 -4.47
C ASN A 138 -13.73 14.57 -3.05
N ILE A 139 -14.77 13.85 -2.58
CA ILE A 139 -15.25 13.98 -1.21
C ILE A 139 -14.14 13.64 -0.21
N ALA A 140 -13.44 12.50 -0.41
CA ALA A 140 -12.35 12.10 0.45
C ALA A 140 -11.20 13.12 0.48
N GLY A 141 -10.79 13.61 -0.69
CA GLY A 141 -9.76 14.64 -0.80
C GLY A 141 -10.12 15.93 -0.06
N ASN A 142 -11.36 16.38 -0.18
CA ASN A 142 -11.83 17.60 0.46
C ASN A 142 -12.01 17.44 1.99
N GLN A 143 -12.47 16.27 2.46
CA GLN A 143 -12.78 16.05 3.86
C GLN A 143 -11.58 15.59 4.69
N TYR A 144 -10.71 14.78 4.11
CA TYR A 144 -9.59 14.13 4.80
C TYR A 144 -8.20 14.59 4.33
N GLY A 145 -8.15 15.42 3.27
CA GLY A 145 -6.87 15.88 2.72
C GLY A 145 -6.15 14.87 1.83
N ASP A 146 -6.61 13.62 1.75
CA ASP A 146 -6.08 12.60 0.83
C ASP A 146 -7.23 11.87 0.13
N ALA A 147 -7.31 12.06 -1.19
CA ALA A 147 -8.33 11.44 -2.01
C ALA A 147 -8.29 9.89 -2.00
N LYS A 148 -7.13 9.28 -1.72
CA LYS A 148 -6.98 7.82 -1.62
C LYS A 148 -7.79 7.22 -0.46
N SER A 149 -8.18 8.03 0.53
CA SER A 149 -9.03 7.59 1.63
C SER A 149 -10.50 7.33 1.22
N TRP A 150 -10.85 7.51 -0.08
CA TRP A 150 -12.16 7.18 -0.63
C TRP A 150 -12.62 5.76 -0.32
N ILE A 151 -11.67 4.83 -0.12
CA ILE A 151 -11.96 3.43 0.19
C ILE A 151 -12.65 3.28 1.56
N ILE A 152 -12.32 4.14 2.52
CA ILE A 152 -13.00 4.19 3.82
C ILE A 152 -14.44 4.69 3.65
N LEU A 153 -14.64 5.74 2.85
CA LEU A 153 -15.97 6.24 2.52
C LEU A 153 -16.83 5.16 1.87
N LEU A 154 -16.26 4.42 0.92
CA LEU A 154 -16.97 3.32 0.26
C LEU A 154 -17.37 2.25 1.28
N ARG A 155 -16.46 1.81 2.12
CA ARG A 155 -16.69 0.77 3.12
C ARG A 155 -17.76 1.16 4.14
N ASP A 156 -17.69 2.39 4.66
CA ASP A 156 -18.63 2.88 5.66
C ASP A 156 -20.03 3.16 5.09
N ASN A 157 -20.17 3.27 3.77
CA ASN A 157 -21.44 3.58 3.08
C ASN A 157 -21.84 2.50 2.06
N GLU A 158 -21.20 1.33 2.13
CA GLU A 158 -21.35 0.27 1.12
C GLU A 158 -22.81 -0.11 0.88
N GLU A 159 -23.59 -0.29 1.95
CA GLU A 159 -25.01 -0.65 1.86
C GLU A 159 -25.82 0.42 1.12
N SER A 160 -25.63 1.69 1.47
CA SER A 160 -26.35 2.81 0.87
C SER A 160 -25.97 3.00 -0.60
N ILE A 161 -24.67 2.81 -0.93
CA ILE A 161 -24.17 2.93 -2.29
C ILE A 161 -24.64 1.75 -3.14
N LYS A 162 -24.62 0.52 -2.61
CA LYS A 162 -25.15 -0.69 -3.30
C LYS A 162 -26.65 -0.57 -3.55
N ALA A 163 -27.43 -0.10 -2.57
CA ALA A 163 -28.86 0.10 -2.72
C ALA A 163 -29.19 1.09 -3.85
N ASN A 164 -28.26 2.00 -4.17
CA ASN A 164 -28.37 2.97 -5.23
C ASN A 164 -27.59 2.57 -6.51
N SER A 165 -27.46 1.27 -6.77
CA SER A 165 -26.80 0.70 -7.96
C SER A 165 -25.32 1.11 -8.12
N GLY A 166 -24.64 1.43 -7.02
CA GLY A 166 -23.24 1.88 -7.04
C GLY A 166 -23.03 3.33 -7.47
N ILE A 167 -24.10 4.11 -7.65
CA ILE A 167 -24.05 5.49 -8.14
C ILE A 167 -24.27 6.46 -6.97
N LEU A 168 -23.44 7.51 -6.91
CA LEU A 168 -23.68 8.64 -6.03
C LEU A 168 -24.63 9.64 -6.69
N ASN A 169 -25.82 9.77 -6.13
CA ASN A 169 -26.79 10.76 -6.62
C ASN A 169 -26.76 12.02 -5.73
N PRO A 170 -26.87 13.22 -6.32
CA PRO A 170 -27.03 14.45 -5.54
C PRO A 170 -28.22 14.34 -4.57
N GLY A 171 -28.01 14.80 -3.33
CA GLY A 171 -28.98 14.68 -2.25
C GLY A 171 -28.87 13.41 -1.42
N MET A 172 -28.08 12.41 -1.84
CA MET A 172 -27.79 11.23 -1.05
C MET A 172 -26.99 11.62 0.20
N THR A 173 -27.24 10.98 1.33
CA THR A 173 -26.49 11.22 2.57
C THR A 173 -25.45 10.12 2.76
N LEU A 174 -24.20 10.54 2.97
CA LEU A 174 -23.08 9.67 3.32
C LEU A 174 -22.66 9.91 4.77
N LYS A 175 -22.20 8.84 5.42
CA LYS A 175 -21.53 8.91 6.71
C LYS A 175 -20.05 9.17 6.49
N LEU A 176 -19.52 10.25 7.07
CA LEU A 176 -18.10 10.58 7.07
C LEU A 176 -17.54 10.39 8.47
N ARG A 177 -16.43 9.69 8.59
CA ARG A 177 -15.71 9.59 9.87
C ARG A 177 -15.19 10.96 10.29
N THR A 178 -15.26 11.26 11.59
CA THR A 178 -14.64 12.47 12.15
C THR A 178 -13.12 12.33 12.20
N LYS A 179 -12.61 11.09 12.35
CA LYS A 179 -11.21 10.69 12.21
C LYS A 179 -11.13 9.41 11.38
N LEU A 180 -10.19 9.33 10.46
CA LEU A 180 -9.99 8.13 9.63
C LEU A 180 -9.65 6.90 10.48
N ASP A 181 -8.74 7.08 11.44
CA ASP A 181 -8.44 6.10 12.47
C ASP A 181 -9.10 6.50 13.79
N PRO A 182 -10.09 5.73 14.27
CA PRO A 182 -10.73 6.02 15.56
C PRO A 182 -9.79 5.82 16.75
N ASN A 183 -8.71 5.06 16.59
CA ASN A 183 -7.74 4.74 17.63
C ASN A 183 -6.53 5.71 17.66
N ALA A 184 -6.46 6.66 16.69
CA ALA A 184 -5.40 7.66 16.60
C ALA A 184 -5.51 8.77 17.65
#